data_738fff6cb6fae0867832e4d3c56b044e
#
_entry.id   738fff6cb6fae0867832e4d3c56b044e
#
_cell.length_a   1.000
_cell.length_b   1.000
_cell.length_c   1.000
_cell.angle_alpha   90.00
_cell.angle_beta   90.00
_cell.angle_gamma   90.00
#
_symmetry.space_group_name_H-M   'P 1'
#
loop_
_entity.id
_entity.type
_entity.pdbx_description
1 polymer ?
#
loop_
_entity_poly.entity_id
_entity_poly.type
_entity_poly.pdbx_seq_one_letter_code
_entity_poly.pdbx_strand_id
1 'polypeptide(L)'
;MIPAAAIEPSMEATREFTFAQPGWLWLLPALLLFLLLRRRSGTIASLVHPTIRFVSTRLRKPATLAGRAGPVCLVLAMGSLIIALARPQWKNQHTEQTVSGIDIMIACDLSGSMASRDMSFTITDEWGRKQRGNIDRLTAAKYVINEFIGGRQNDRIGLVAFAGKAKLCSPLTLDHGIVNYIIQSFYLADHRRPGYIAEDGTAIGTAIASAALRLSERKETKSKVIILVTDGMSNRGSISPVDAARQAAELGIKIFTIAIGNDERLSAYTANVDTFDEKTLREIARITGGQFYRASSGASLQKAFDNIDKLEKTDAKRRTLISYDELFPWALAAGAALLLLGILLNFARPKPAP
;
A
#
# COMPACT_ATOMS: atom_id res chain seq x y z
N MET A 1 -16.04 -31.10 -2.24
CA MET A 1 -16.48 -30.30 -1.08
C MET A 1 -15.31 -30.27 -0.12
N ILE A 2 -14.44 -29.26 -0.25
CA ILE A 2 -13.27 -29.05 0.62
C ILE A 2 -13.56 -27.73 1.34
N PRO A 3 -13.49 -27.66 2.67
CA PRO A 3 -13.83 -26.44 3.39
C PRO A 3 -12.76 -25.38 3.13
N ALA A 4 -13.23 -24.19 2.75
CA ALA A 4 -12.41 -23.00 2.69
C ALA A 4 -11.91 -22.69 4.09
N ALA A 5 -10.65 -22.98 4.37
CA ALA A 5 -9.95 -22.46 5.53
C ALA A 5 -9.81 -20.95 5.33
N ALA A 6 -10.62 -20.20 6.04
CA ALA A 6 -10.46 -18.77 6.19
C ALA A 6 -9.07 -18.53 6.81
N ILE A 7 -8.16 -17.97 6.02
CA ILE A 7 -6.92 -17.40 6.54
C ILE A 7 -7.35 -16.10 7.23
N GLU A 8 -7.61 -16.20 8.53
CA GLU A 8 -7.68 -15.00 9.36
C GLU A 8 -6.30 -14.33 9.32
N PRO A 9 -6.20 -13.06 8.89
CA PRO A 9 -4.97 -12.34 9.08
C PRO A 9 -4.77 -12.18 10.59
N SER A 10 -3.71 -12.75 11.12
CA SER A 10 -3.27 -12.54 12.50
C SER A 10 -2.93 -11.05 12.65
N MET A 11 -3.94 -10.24 13.01
CA MET A 11 -3.80 -8.87 13.45
C MET A 11 -3.20 -8.88 14.86
N GLU A 12 -1.89 -8.94 14.99
CA GLU A 12 -1.23 -8.48 16.18
C GLU A 12 -1.33 -6.95 16.25
N ALA A 13 -2.47 -6.46 16.70
CA ALA A 13 -2.63 -5.07 17.08
C ALA A 13 -1.92 -4.88 18.44
N THR A 14 -0.69 -4.44 18.42
CA THR A 14 0.01 -4.03 19.64
C THR A 14 -0.57 -2.68 20.08
N ARG A 15 -1.31 -2.71 21.21
CA ARG A 15 -1.80 -1.51 21.88
C ARG A 15 -0.75 -1.04 22.89
N GLU A 16 -0.16 0.09 22.66
CA GLU A 16 0.77 0.73 23.61
C GLU A 16 0.12 1.96 24.24
N PHE A 17 0.16 2.02 25.58
CA PHE A 17 -0.30 3.20 26.29
C PHE A 17 0.81 4.26 26.31
N THR A 18 0.50 5.48 25.84
CA THR A 18 1.45 6.58 25.79
C THR A 18 0.79 7.89 26.18
N PHE A 19 1.62 8.88 26.56
CA PHE A 19 1.19 10.26 26.76
C PHE A 19 1.67 11.10 25.58
N ALA A 20 0.79 11.88 24.97
CA ALA A 20 1.18 12.78 23.87
C ALA A 20 2.11 13.90 24.35
N GLN A 21 1.90 14.37 25.59
CA GLN A 21 2.65 15.45 26.19
C GLN A 21 3.08 15.15 27.63
N PRO A 22 4.04 14.22 27.83
CA PRO A 22 4.43 13.77 29.17
C PRO A 22 5.02 14.89 30.06
N GLY A 23 5.48 15.99 29.47
CA GLY A 23 6.02 17.13 30.22
C GLY A 23 5.05 17.74 31.23
N TRP A 24 3.74 17.68 30.99
CA TRP A 24 2.74 18.17 31.94
C TRP A 24 2.64 17.35 33.22
N LEU A 25 3.10 16.11 33.23
CA LEU A 25 3.13 15.28 34.43
C LEU A 25 4.06 15.83 35.53
N TRP A 26 5.04 16.68 35.17
CA TRP A 26 5.89 17.36 36.13
C TRP A 26 5.12 18.35 37.05
N LEU A 27 3.91 18.72 36.68
CA LEU A 27 3.05 19.53 37.57
C LEU A 27 2.49 18.71 38.75
N LEU A 28 2.43 17.36 38.68
CA LEU A 28 1.98 16.54 39.78
C LEU A 28 2.91 16.61 41.01
N PRO A 29 4.23 16.41 40.91
CA PRO A 29 5.14 16.64 42.04
C PRO A 29 5.18 18.09 42.49
N ALA A 30 5.02 19.07 41.58
CA ALA A 30 4.92 20.49 41.94
C ALA A 30 3.65 20.77 42.77
N LEU A 31 2.51 20.17 42.41
CA LEU A 31 1.27 20.25 43.16
C LEU A 31 1.42 19.63 44.58
N LEU A 32 2.07 18.46 44.67
CA LEU A 32 2.34 17.78 45.92
C LEU A 32 3.24 18.65 46.81
N LEU A 33 4.31 19.20 46.28
CA LEU A 33 5.22 20.09 46.99
C LEU A 33 4.49 21.33 47.53
N PHE A 34 3.66 21.96 46.68
CA PHE A 34 2.82 23.10 47.09
C PHE A 34 1.91 22.77 48.24
N LEU A 35 1.25 21.59 48.24
CA LEU A 35 0.39 21.12 49.32
C LEU A 35 1.16 20.88 50.64
N LEU A 36 2.37 20.32 50.54
CA LEU A 36 3.26 20.09 51.69
C LEU A 36 3.72 21.41 52.32
N LEU A 37 4.11 22.40 51.46
CA LEU A 37 4.53 23.71 51.93
C LEU A 37 3.36 24.48 52.57
N ARG A 38 2.18 24.42 51.97
CA ARG A 38 0.96 25.03 52.49
C ARG A 38 0.57 24.48 53.84
N ARG A 39 0.79 23.18 54.07
CA ARG A 39 0.54 22.53 55.37
C ARG A 39 1.49 23.01 56.46
N ARG A 40 2.73 23.39 56.11
CA ARG A 40 3.73 23.95 57.04
C ARG A 40 3.49 25.43 57.37
N SER A 41 2.89 26.18 56.45
CA SER A 41 2.68 27.64 56.62
C SER A 41 1.40 28.00 57.37
N GLY A 42 0.77 27.11 58.06
CA GLY A 42 -0.54 27.26 58.69
C GLY A 42 -0.54 28.01 60.03
N THR A 43 0.22 29.08 60.21
CA THR A 43 -0.01 30.04 61.30
C THR A 43 -0.65 31.28 60.69
N ILE A 44 -1.98 31.26 60.57
CA ILE A 44 -2.74 32.52 60.47
C ILE A 44 -2.43 33.33 61.73
N ALA A 45 -1.88 34.54 61.57
CA ALA A 45 -1.75 35.43 62.70
C ALA A 45 -3.14 35.65 63.34
N SER A 46 -3.41 34.93 64.43
CA SER A 46 -4.64 35.10 65.14
C SER A 46 -4.48 36.35 66.04
N LEU A 47 -5.24 37.39 65.72
CA LEU A 47 -5.47 38.43 66.69
C LEU A 47 -6.12 37.83 67.94
N VAL A 48 -5.34 37.67 68.99
CA VAL A 48 -5.81 37.10 70.25
C VAL A 48 -6.55 38.21 71.02
N HIS A 49 -7.86 38.27 70.82
CA HIS A 49 -8.70 39.07 71.69
C HIS A 49 -9.01 38.26 72.99
N PRO A 50 -8.79 38.75 74.20
CA PRO A 50 -8.91 37.98 75.39
C PRO A 50 -10.33 37.42 75.68
N THR A 51 -11.37 38.05 75.20
CA THR A 51 -12.78 37.61 75.32
C THR A 51 -13.16 36.44 74.42
N ILE A 52 -12.40 36.14 73.36
CA ILE A 52 -12.71 35.07 72.40
C ILE A 52 -12.33 33.66 72.97
N ARG A 53 -11.46 33.62 73.92
CA ARG A 53 -10.99 32.34 74.52
C ARG A 53 -12.09 31.55 75.24
N PHE A 54 -13.07 32.22 75.81
CA PHE A 54 -14.19 31.60 76.50
C PHE A 54 -15.30 31.08 75.53
N VAL A 55 -15.46 31.71 74.38
CA VAL A 55 -16.46 31.32 73.39
C VAL A 55 -15.91 30.21 72.48
N SER A 56 -14.60 30.21 72.17
CA SER A 56 -13.98 29.25 71.26
C SER A 56 -13.96 27.79 71.72
N THR A 57 -14.01 27.56 73.09
CA THR A 57 -14.04 26.24 73.67
C THR A 57 -15.40 25.51 73.54
N ARG A 58 -16.48 26.26 73.34
CA ARG A 58 -17.83 25.67 73.18
C ARG A 58 -18.24 25.60 71.69
N LEU A 59 -17.53 26.25 70.77
CA LEU A 59 -17.83 26.33 69.36
C LEU A 59 -16.89 25.51 68.46
N ARG A 60 -15.99 24.71 69.01
CA ARG A 60 -15.28 23.70 68.23
C ARG A 60 -16.27 22.65 67.77
N LYS A 61 -16.97 22.96 66.63
CA LYS A 61 -17.71 21.94 65.92
C LYS A 61 -16.74 20.83 65.47
N PRO A 62 -17.06 19.58 65.71
CA PRO A 62 -16.23 18.47 65.21
C PRO A 62 -16.04 18.66 63.73
N ALA A 63 -14.81 18.47 63.23
CA ALA A 63 -14.51 18.56 61.80
C ALA A 63 -15.37 17.52 61.06
N THR A 64 -16.52 17.96 60.56
CA THR A 64 -17.43 17.09 59.80
C THR A 64 -16.67 16.54 58.61
N LEU A 65 -16.91 15.27 58.28
CA LEU A 65 -16.33 14.61 57.09
C LEU A 65 -16.49 15.52 55.83
N ALA A 66 -17.63 16.15 55.67
CA ALA A 66 -17.91 17.14 54.62
C ALA A 66 -16.94 18.31 54.61
N GLY A 67 -16.46 18.76 55.78
CA GLY A 67 -15.49 19.85 55.89
C GLY A 67 -14.09 19.51 55.38
N ARG A 68 -13.72 18.23 55.34
CA ARG A 68 -12.44 17.74 54.82
C ARG A 68 -12.55 17.27 53.36
N ALA A 69 -13.74 16.84 52.94
CA ALA A 69 -13.95 16.32 51.59
C ALA A 69 -13.78 17.38 50.47
N GLY A 70 -14.28 18.62 50.69
CA GLY A 70 -14.19 19.66 49.69
C GLY A 70 -12.76 19.94 49.17
N PRO A 71 -11.78 20.25 50.07
CA PRO A 71 -10.38 20.43 49.64
C PRO A 71 -9.75 19.21 48.96
N VAL A 72 -10.11 17.99 49.45
CA VAL A 72 -9.61 16.76 48.81
C VAL A 72 -10.13 16.61 47.39
N CYS A 73 -11.44 16.88 47.15
CA CYS A 73 -12.01 16.88 45.83
C CYS A 73 -11.34 17.89 44.89
N LEU A 74 -11.01 19.09 45.37
CA LEU A 74 -10.31 20.09 44.56
C LEU A 74 -8.89 19.66 44.19
N VAL A 75 -8.17 19.01 45.09
CA VAL A 75 -6.83 18.48 44.81
C VAL A 75 -6.89 17.37 43.76
N LEU A 76 -7.86 16.44 43.95
CA LEU A 76 -8.08 15.36 42.95
C LEU A 76 -8.50 15.91 41.62
N ALA A 77 -9.34 16.95 41.58
CA ALA A 77 -9.72 17.63 40.35
C ALA A 77 -8.50 18.22 39.62
N MET A 78 -7.61 18.92 40.33
CA MET A 78 -6.37 19.44 39.76
C MET A 78 -5.46 18.31 39.23
N GLY A 79 -5.33 17.21 39.96
CA GLY A 79 -4.57 16.04 39.50
C GLY A 79 -5.14 15.44 38.21
N SER A 80 -6.47 15.27 38.16
CA SER A 80 -7.16 14.78 36.96
C SER A 80 -7.00 15.71 35.76
N LEU A 81 -7.06 17.05 35.97
CA LEU A 81 -6.83 18.03 34.91
C LEU A 81 -5.38 18.00 34.40
N ILE A 82 -4.39 17.82 35.27
CA ILE A 82 -2.99 17.65 34.87
C ILE A 82 -2.81 16.40 34.02
N ILE A 83 -3.46 15.27 34.39
CA ILE A 83 -3.45 14.05 33.59
C ILE A 83 -4.13 14.28 32.23
N ALA A 84 -5.25 15.01 32.20
CA ALA A 84 -5.91 15.37 30.95
C ALA A 84 -5.01 16.20 30.01
N LEU A 85 -4.24 17.17 30.57
CA LEU A 85 -3.26 17.96 29.82
C LEU A 85 -2.11 17.10 29.26
N ALA A 86 -1.72 16.04 29.94
CA ALA A 86 -0.71 15.10 29.46
C ALA A 86 -1.22 14.26 28.26
N ARG A 87 -2.53 14.32 27.94
CA ARG A 87 -3.18 13.62 26.83
C ARG A 87 -2.85 12.13 26.79
N PRO A 88 -3.38 11.33 27.75
CA PRO A 88 -3.25 9.89 27.70
C PRO A 88 -3.93 9.34 26.45
N GLN A 89 -3.24 8.43 25.72
CA GLN A 89 -3.73 7.87 24.47
C GLN A 89 -3.28 6.43 24.30
N TRP A 90 -4.11 5.62 23.62
CA TRP A 90 -3.74 4.33 23.12
C TRP A 90 -3.21 4.49 21.71
N LYS A 91 -1.97 4.07 21.49
CA LYS A 91 -1.36 3.99 20.17
C LYS A 91 -1.71 2.64 19.57
N ASN A 92 -2.59 2.62 18.60
CA ASN A 92 -2.91 1.44 17.83
C ASN A 92 -2.03 1.46 16.56
N GLN A 93 -1.09 0.55 16.49
CA GLN A 93 -0.34 0.34 15.26
C GLN A 93 -1.11 -0.66 14.41
N HIS A 94 -1.90 -0.17 13.47
CA HIS A 94 -2.40 -0.96 12.39
C HIS A 94 -1.35 -0.94 11.29
N THR A 95 -0.61 -2.04 11.18
CA THR A 95 0.18 -2.27 9.98
C THR A 95 -0.80 -2.68 8.89
N GLU A 96 -1.51 -1.71 8.31
CA GLU A 96 -2.12 -1.96 7.02
C GLU A 96 -0.95 -2.14 6.05
N GLN A 97 -0.67 -3.37 5.73
CA GLN A 97 0.00 -3.67 4.49
C GLN A 97 -0.97 -3.23 3.39
N THR A 98 -1.03 -1.93 3.14
CA THR A 98 -1.59 -1.46 1.89
C THR A 98 -0.61 -1.96 0.84
N VAL A 99 -0.80 -3.19 0.42
CA VAL A 99 -0.20 -3.71 -0.80
C VAL A 99 -0.80 -2.83 -1.89
N SER A 100 -0.12 -1.71 -2.14
CA SER A 100 -0.51 -0.81 -3.23
C SER A 100 -0.27 -1.63 -4.49
N GLY A 101 -1.33 -2.19 -5.04
CA GLY A 101 -1.27 -2.93 -6.28
C GLY A 101 -0.66 -2.06 -7.38
N ILE A 102 0.07 -2.69 -8.26
CA ILE A 102 0.68 -2.10 -9.44
C ILE A 102 -0.34 -2.19 -10.58
N ASP A 103 -0.37 -1.17 -11.43
CA ASP A 103 -1.14 -1.24 -12.68
C ASP A 103 -0.24 -1.75 -13.80
N ILE A 104 -0.56 -2.93 -14.33
CA ILE A 104 0.23 -3.62 -15.34
C ILE A 104 -0.59 -3.77 -16.63
N MET A 105 -0.08 -3.21 -17.72
CA MET A 105 -0.61 -3.50 -19.05
C MET A 105 0.34 -4.45 -19.77
N ILE A 106 -0.14 -5.63 -20.14
CA ILE A 106 0.63 -6.58 -20.94
C ILE A 106 0.27 -6.38 -22.41
N ALA A 107 1.27 -6.02 -23.21
CA ALA A 107 1.15 -5.89 -24.66
C ALA A 107 1.76 -7.14 -25.30
N CYS A 108 0.92 -7.99 -25.88
CA CYS A 108 1.31 -9.27 -26.47
C CYS A 108 1.23 -9.22 -28.01
N ASP A 109 2.31 -9.58 -28.65
CA ASP A 109 2.42 -9.70 -30.09
C ASP A 109 1.66 -10.93 -30.59
N LEU A 110 0.82 -10.74 -31.62
CA LEU A 110 0.08 -11.80 -32.31
C LEU A 110 0.46 -11.89 -33.80
N SER A 111 1.58 -11.30 -34.19
CA SER A 111 2.07 -11.35 -35.56
C SER A 111 2.39 -12.78 -36.03
N GLY A 112 2.45 -13.01 -37.31
CA GLY A 112 2.68 -14.32 -37.89
C GLY A 112 4.01 -14.95 -37.48
N SER A 113 5.03 -14.17 -37.14
CA SER A 113 6.34 -14.63 -36.66
C SER A 113 6.26 -15.38 -35.33
N MET A 114 5.26 -15.05 -34.48
CA MET A 114 4.98 -15.75 -33.21
C MET A 114 4.56 -17.22 -33.38
N ALA A 115 4.31 -17.68 -34.63
CA ALA A 115 4.09 -19.09 -34.94
C ALA A 115 5.36 -19.96 -34.90
N SER A 116 6.54 -19.33 -34.87
CA SER A 116 7.83 -20.03 -34.90
C SER A 116 7.98 -20.97 -33.70
N ARG A 117 8.31 -22.25 -33.96
CA ARG A 117 8.48 -23.30 -32.94
C ARG A 117 9.93 -23.47 -32.54
N ASP A 118 10.52 -22.42 -32.02
CA ASP A 118 11.94 -22.35 -31.61
C ASP A 118 12.12 -22.26 -30.10
N MET A 119 11.02 -22.15 -29.35
CA MET A 119 11.05 -22.05 -27.88
C MET A 119 11.16 -23.41 -27.21
N SER A 120 12.32 -23.71 -26.63
CA SER A 120 12.47 -24.92 -25.80
C SER A 120 11.72 -24.76 -24.49
N PHE A 121 10.78 -25.66 -24.23
CA PHE A 121 9.94 -25.64 -23.03
C PHE A 121 9.93 -27.01 -22.36
N THR A 122 9.91 -27.01 -21.03
CA THR A 122 9.76 -28.22 -20.27
C THR A 122 8.32 -28.33 -19.77
N ILE A 123 7.54 -29.22 -20.35
CA ILE A 123 6.16 -29.48 -19.95
C ILE A 123 6.17 -30.65 -18.97
N THR A 124 5.53 -30.49 -17.83
CA THR A 124 5.29 -31.62 -16.91
C THR A 124 3.95 -32.22 -17.27
N ASP A 125 3.94 -33.51 -17.68
CA ASP A 125 2.70 -34.22 -17.98
C ASP A 125 1.89 -34.51 -16.70
N GLU A 126 0.66 -35.00 -16.87
CA GLU A 126 -0.24 -35.32 -15.75
C GLU A 126 0.34 -36.38 -14.79
N TRP A 127 1.39 -37.05 -15.18
CA TRP A 127 2.07 -38.13 -14.46
C TRP A 127 3.39 -37.66 -13.82
N GLY A 128 3.64 -36.32 -13.86
CA GLY A 128 4.84 -35.74 -13.27
C GLY A 128 6.11 -35.89 -14.11
N ARG A 129 6.03 -36.43 -15.35
CA ARG A 129 7.19 -36.61 -16.22
C ARG A 129 7.50 -35.33 -16.96
N LYS A 130 8.74 -34.88 -16.89
CA LYS A 130 9.22 -33.70 -17.59
C LYS A 130 9.59 -34.06 -19.03
N GLN A 131 8.81 -33.60 -19.98
CA GLN A 131 9.13 -33.70 -21.41
C GLN A 131 9.65 -32.34 -21.91
N ARG A 132 10.78 -32.37 -22.58
CA ARG A 132 11.35 -31.20 -23.24
C ARG A 132 10.91 -31.21 -24.70
N GLY A 133 10.22 -30.14 -25.12
CA GLY A 133 9.73 -30.00 -26.48
C GLY A 133 9.91 -28.56 -26.96
N ASN A 134 9.82 -28.37 -28.27
CA ASN A 134 9.76 -27.05 -28.87
C ASN A 134 8.30 -26.68 -29.12
N ILE A 135 7.87 -25.55 -28.52
CA ILE A 135 6.54 -24.97 -28.72
C ILE A 135 6.66 -23.67 -29.49
N ASP A 136 5.55 -23.18 -30.03
CA ASP A 136 5.53 -21.88 -30.68
C ASP A 136 5.67 -20.73 -29.64
N ARG A 137 6.14 -19.59 -30.12
CA ARG A 137 6.43 -18.40 -29.28
C ARG A 137 5.19 -17.91 -28.56
N LEU A 138 4.02 -17.90 -29.26
CA LEU A 138 2.76 -17.45 -28.68
C LEU A 138 2.31 -18.36 -27.54
N THR A 139 2.40 -19.68 -27.72
CA THR A 139 2.06 -20.65 -26.66
C THR A 139 2.99 -20.52 -25.46
N ALA A 140 4.30 -20.31 -25.69
CA ALA A 140 5.25 -20.05 -24.61
C ALA A 140 4.90 -18.75 -23.84
N ALA A 141 4.57 -17.68 -24.57
CA ALA A 141 4.16 -16.41 -23.97
C ALA A 141 2.89 -16.56 -23.13
N LYS A 142 1.85 -17.23 -23.65
CA LYS A 142 0.60 -17.48 -22.91
C LYS A 142 0.84 -18.23 -21.61
N TYR A 143 1.67 -19.27 -21.66
CA TYR A 143 1.96 -20.09 -20.48
C TYR A 143 2.61 -19.23 -19.37
N VAL A 144 3.68 -18.50 -19.72
CA VAL A 144 4.43 -17.72 -18.72
C VAL A 144 3.63 -16.49 -18.22
N ILE A 145 2.88 -15.84 -19.10
CA ILE A 145 2.00 -14.72 -18.69
C ILE A 145 0.91 -15.24 -17.73
N ASN A 146 0.32 -16.40 -18.01
CA ASN A 146 -0.69 -17.00 -17.13
C ASN A 146 -0.12 -17.33 -15.73
N GLU A 147 1.10 -17.89 -15.67
CA GLU A 147 1.80 -18.16 -14.42
C GLU A 147 2.13 -16.85 -13.66
N PHE A 148 2.61 -15.83 -14.38
CA PHE A 148 2.87 -14.52 -13.83
C PHE A 148 1.62 -13.87 -13.21
N ILE A 149 0.48 -13.94 -13.87
CA ILE A 149 -0.80 -13.43 -13.37
C ILE A 149 -1.24 -14.21 -12.12
N GLY A 150 -1.09 -15.53 -12.13
CA GLY A 150 -1.45 -16.40 -10.99
C GLY A 150 -0.67 -16.10 -9.70
N GLY A 151 0.54 -15.57 -9.80
CA GLY A 151 1.37 -15.15 -8.67
C GLY A 151 1.00 -13.79 -8.06
N ARG A 152 -0.01 -13.08 -8.59
CA ARG A 152 -0.38 -11.71 -8.19
C ARG A 152 -1.81 -11.66 -7.67
N GLN A 153 -2.00 -11.15 -6.46
CA GLN A 153 -3.33 -11.07 -5.84
C GLN A 153 -3.92 -9.64 -5.85
N ASN A 154 -3.05 -8.61 -5.82
CA ASN A 154 -3.48 -7.24 -5.59
C ASN A 154 -3.17 -6.29 -6.74
N ASP A 155 -2.56 -6.78 -7.83
CA ASP A 155 -2.20 -5.99 -8.98
C ASP A 155 -3.34 -5.99 -10.00
N ARG A 156 -3.61 -4.81 -10.59
CA ARG A 156 -4.56 -4.73 -11.71
C ARG A 156 -3.82 -5.04 -13.00
N ILE A 157 -4.35 -5.97 -13.76
CA ILE A 157 -3.77 -6.42 -15.02
C ILE A 157 -4.73 -6.14 -16.16
N GLY A 158 -4.22 -5.53 -17.23
CA GLY A 158 -4.93 -5.32 -18.47
C GLY A 158 -4.15 -5.90 -19.65
N LEU A 159 -4.82 -6.10 -20.77
CA LEU A 159 -4.26 -6.74 -21.95
C LEU A 159 -4.46 -5.90 -23.21
N VAL A 160 -3.38 -5.71 -23.94
CA VAL A 160 -3.36 -5.22 -25.31
C VAL A 160 -2.78 -6.31 -26.21
N ALA A 161 -3.52 -6.74 -27.20
CA ALA A 161 -2.98 -7.57 -28.28
C ALA A 161 -2.62 -6.68 -29.45
N PHE A 162 -1.52 -6.98 -30.13
CA PHE A 162 -1.15 -6.24 -31.33
C PHE A 162 -0.53 -7.14 -32.42
N ALA A 163 -0.70 -6.71 -33.64
CA ALA A 163 -0.05 -7.20 -34.82
C ALA A 163 0.11 -5.98 -35.77
N GLY A 164 -0.45 -5.97 -36.96
CA GLY A 164 -0.52 -4.76 -37.80
C GLY A 164 -1.27 -3.59 -37.16
N LYS A 165 -2.15 -3.87 -36.18
CA LYS A 165 -2.89 -2.91 -35.36
C LYS A 165 -2.87 -3.32 -33.91
N ALA A 166 -3.07 -2.38 -32.99
CA ALA A 166 -3.24 -2.68 -31.58
C ALA A 166 -4.73 -2.71 -31.18
N LYS A 167 -5.11 -3.66 -30.32
CA LYS A 167 -6.46 -3.84 -29.78
C LYS A 167 -6.41 -4.01 -28.27
N LEU A 168 -7.18 -3.20 -27.55
CA LEU A 168 -7.41 -3.43 -26.12
C LEU A 168 -8.32 -4.66 -25.95
N CYS A 169 -7.81 -5.69 -25.28
CA CYS A 169 -8.52 -6.94 -25.04
C CYS A 169 -9.11 -7.02 -23.63
N SER A 170 -8.42 -6.46 -22.64
CA SER A 170 -8.91 -6.34 -21.28
C SER A 170 -8.52 -4.98 -20.69
N PRO A 171 -9.45 -4.24 -20.08
CA PRO A 171 -9.10 -3.10 -19.25
C PRO A 171 -8.35 -3.58 -17.99
N LEU A 172 -7.79 -2.64 -17.22
CA LEU A 172 -7.17 -2.93 -15.93
C LEU A 172 -8.21 -3.49 -14.95
N THR A 173 -8.02 -4.73 -14.51
CA THR A 173 -8.92 -5.42 -13.59
C THR A 173 -8.16 -6.23 -12.54
N LEU A 174 -8.77 -6.45 -11.38
CA LEU A 174 -8.32 -7.39 -10.36
C LEU A 174 -8.86 -8.81 -10.62
N ASP A 175 -9.79 -8.97 -11.56
CA ASP A 175 -10.31 -10.28 -11.95
C ASP A 175 -9.33 -10.97 -12.90
N HIS A 176 -8.36 -11.66 -12.31
CA HIS A 176 -7.34 -12.39 -13.02
C HIS A 176 -7.90 -13.61 -13.78
N GLY A 177 -9.08 -14.12 -13.38
CA GLY A 177 -9.76 -15.21 -14.08
C GLY A 177 -10.17 -14.78 -15.50
N ILE A 178 -10.78 -13.59 -15.63
CA ILE A 178 -11.14 -13.01 -16.93
C ILE A 178 -9.89 -12.76 -17.79
N VAL A 179 -8.82 -12.20 -17.20
CA VAL A 179 -7.59 -11.92 -17.92
C VAL A 179 -6.97 -13.19 -18.48
N ASN A 180 -6.91 -14.26 -17.67
CA ASN A 180 -6.39 -15.55 -18.07
C ASN A 180 -7.24 -16.20 -19.18
N TYR A 181 -8.58 -16.12 -19.08
CA TYR A 181 -9.47 -16.60 -20.11
C TYR A 181 -9.22 -15.89 -21.46
N ILE A 182 -9.05 -14.58 -21.43
CA ILE A 182 -8.78 -13.77 -22.64
C ILE A 182 -7.43 -14.17 -23.25
N ILE A 183 -6.36 -14.33 -22.44
CA ILE A 183 -5.03 -14.74 -22.94
C ILE A 183 -5.11 -16.11 -23.60
N GLN A 184 -5.80 -17.06 -23.00
CA GLN A 184 -5.97 -18.39 -23.59
C GLN A 184 -6.68 -18.33 -24.96
N SER A 185 -7.56 -17.35 -25.15
CA SER A 185 -8.27 -17.14 -26.41
C SER A 185 -7.45 -16.43 -27.50
N PHE A 186 -6.20 -16.01 -27.22
CA PHE A 186 -5.35 -15.36 -28.21
C PHE A 186 -4.95 -16.35 -29.33
N TYR A 187 -5.04 -15.88 -30.55
CA TYR A 187 -4.56 -16.57 -31.75
C TYR A 187 -3.76 -15.57 -32.60
N LEU A 188 -2.94 -16.08 -33.47
CA LEU A 188 -2.19 -15.28 -34.42
C LEU A 188 -3.11 -14.42 -35.29
N ALA A 189 -2.62 -13.29 -35.77
CA ALA A 189 -3.35 -12.42 -36.68
C ALA A 189 -3.80 -13.20 -37.92
N ASP A 190 -5.12 -13.21 -38.16
CA ASP A 190 -5.74 -13.91 -39.27
C ASP A 190 -6.97 -13.16 -39.71
N HIS A 191 -6.98 -12.75 -40.96
CA HIS A 191 -8.11 -12.06 -41.60
C HIS A 191 -9.39 -12.91 -41.72
N ARG A 192 -9.27 -14.22 -41.51
CA ARG A 192 -10.40 -15.17 -41.61
C ARG A 192 -11.19 -15.32 -40.34
N ARG A 193 -10.71 -14.81 -39.23
CA ARG A 193 -11.34 -14.97 -37.89
C ARG A 193 -11.86 -13.64 -37.37
N PRO A 194 -13.19 -13.41 -37.38
CA PRO A 194 -13.77 -12.18 -36.83
C PRO A 194 -13.38 -12.00 -35.36
N GLY A 195 -12.99 -10.81 -34.97
CA GLY A 195 -12.64 -10.49 -33.59
C GLY A 195 -11.16 -10.52 -33.24
N TYR A 196 -10.31 -11.13 -34.06
CA TYR A 196 -8.85 -11.02 -33.98
C TYR A 196 -8.33 -9.88 -34.84
N ILE A 197 -7.02 -9.59 -34.71
CA ILE A 197 -6.37 -8.59 -35.54
C ILE A 197 -6.25 -9.13 -36.98
N ALA A 198 -6.92 -8.48 -37.90
CA ALA A 198 -6.97 -8.95 -39.28
C ALA A 198 -5.70 -8.66 -40.06
N GLU A 199 -4.92 -7.65 -39.67
CA GLU A 199 -3.72 -7.21 -40.37
C GLU A 199 -2.48 -7.81 -39.70
N ASP A 200 -1.70 -8.55 -40.47
CA ASP A 200 -0.40 -9.04 -40.02
C ASP A 200 0.64 -7.90 -40.06
N GLY A 201 1.67 -8.04 -39.26
CA GLY A 201 2.71 -7.06 -39.00
C GLY A 201 2.89 -6.78 -37.53
N THR A 202 3.74 -5.79 -37.20
CA THR A 202 4.13 -5.53 -35.80
C THR A 202 4.08 -4.03 -35.50
N ALA A 203 2.98 -3.55 -34.90
CA ALA A 203 2.74 -2.14 -34.58
C ALA A 203 3.08 -1.78 -33.14
N ILE A 204 4.36 -1.92 -32.75
CA ILE A 204 4.85 -1.72 -31.37
C ILE A 204 4.48 -0.34 -30.82
N GLY A 205 4.73 0.73 -31.57
CA GLY A 205 4.45 2.09 -31.10
C GLY A 205 2.97 2.31 -30.78
N THR A 206 2.07 1.77 -31.62
CA THR A 206 0.62 1.85 -31.39
C THR A 206 0.21 1.03 -30.19
N ALA A 207 0.84 -0.13 -29.94
CA ALA A 207 0.58 -0.96 -28.76
C ALA A 207 0.98 -0.25 -27.48
N ILE A 208 2.18 0.36 -27.44
CA ILE A 208 2.65 1.16 -26.29
C ILE A 208 1.70 2.34 -26.05
N ALA A 209 1.33 3.09 -27.09
CA ALA A 209 0.42 4.23 -26.95
C ALA A 209 -0.96 3.82 -26.40
N SER A 210 -1.51 2.70 -26.90
CA SER A 210 -2.79 2.15 -26.41
C SER A 210 -2.72 1.73 -24.95
N ALA A 211 -1.64 1.06 -24.55
CA ALA A 211 -1.42 0.65 -23.16
C ALA A 211 -1.20 1.87 -22.24
N ALA A 212 -0.39 2.83 -22.67
CA ALA A 212 -0.10 4.04 -21.91
C ALA A 212 -1.34 4.90 -21.67
N LEU A 213 -2.21 5.01 -22.68
CA LEU A 213 -3.49 5.73 -22.57
C LEU A 213 -4.34 5.15 -21.42
N ARG A 214 -4.46 3.83 -21.32
CA ARG A 214 -5.24 3.17 -20.26
C ARG A 214 -4.63 3.34 -18.89
N LEU A 215 -3.30 3.32 -18.78
CA LEU A 215 -2.60 3.59 -17.52
C LEU A 215 -2.70 5.05 -17.10
N SER A 216 -2.79 5.99 -18.06
CA SER A 216 -2.88 7.42 -17.78
C SER A 216 -4.24 7.85 -17.21
N GLU A 217 -5.31 7.13 -17.52
CA GLU A 217 -6.67 7.38 -16.99
C GLU A 217 -6.72 7.25 -15.46
N ARG A 218 -5.73 6.60 -14.85
CA ARG A 218 -5.63 6.39 -13.39
C ARG A 218 -4.59 7.32 -12.77
N LYS A 219 -5.04 8.28 -11.95
CA LYS A 219 -4.17 9.26 -11.29
C LYS A 219 -3.58 8.77 -9.95
N GLU A 220 -4.22 7.79 -9.31
CA GLU A 220 -3.92 7.40 -7.92
C GLU A 220 -2.93 6.23 -7.77
N THR A 221 -2.51 5.61 -8.88
CA THR A 221 -1.63 4.43 -8.82
C THR A 221 -0.18 4.84 -8.70
N LYS A 222 0.56 4.21 -7.76
CA LYS A 222 1.95 4.55 -7.47
C LYS A 222 2.94 4.04 -8.52
N SER A 223 2.68 2.88 -9.11
CA SER A 223 3.52 2.31 -10.15
C SER A 223 2.68 1.86 -11.33
N LYS A 224 3.10 2.25 -12.54
CA LYS A 224 2.46 1.96 -13.82
C LYS A 224 3.47 1.28 -14.72
N VAL A 225 3.13 0.09 -15.17
CA VAL A 225 4.05 -0.76 -15.90
C VAL A 225 3.43 -1.26 -17.20
N ILE A 226 4.20 -1.23 -18.28
CA ILE A 226 3.89 -1.94 -19.52
C ILE A 226 4.89 -3.08 -19.66
N ILE A 227 4.43 -4.30 -19.92
CA ILE A 227 5.23 -5.44 -20.30
C ILE A 227 4.98 -5.70 -21.78
N LEU A 228 5.94 -5.38 -22.61
CA LEU A 228 5.89 -5.58 -24.06
C LEU A 228 6.54 -6.91 -24.40
N VAL A 229 5.76 -7.81 -24.98
CA VAL A 229 6.21 -9.14 -25.41
C VAL A 229 6.11 -9.22 -26.93
N THR A 230 7.23 -9.32 -27.63
CA THR A 230 7.31 -9.34 -29.09
C THR A 230 8.48 -10.19 -29.57
N ASP A 231 8.42 -10.65 -30.79
CA ASP A 231 9.50 -11.39 -31.47
C ASP A 231 10.02 -10.70 -32.72
N GLY A 232 9.56 -9.47 -33.02
CA GLY A 232 9.83 -8.85 -34.29
C GLY A 232 10.22 -7.38 -34.25
N MET A 233 10.57 -6.88 -35.41
CA MET A 233 10.80 -5.47 -35.69
C MET A 233 9.46 -4.76 -35.89
N SER A 234 9.36 -3.52 -35.42
CA SER A 234 8.21 -2.66 -35.75
C SER A 234 8.22 -2.32 -37.22
N ASN A 235 7.26 -2.87 -37.95
CA ASN A 235 7.12 -2.67 -39.40
C ASN A 235 5.78 -2.04 -39.78
N ARG A 236 4.91 -1.77 -38.85
CA ARG A 236 3.58 -1.21 -38.98
C ARG A 236 3.27 -0.22 -37.88
N GLY A 237 2.20 0.52 -38.05
CA GLY A 237 1.71 1.49 -37.05
C GLY A 237 2.00 2.93 -37.45
N SER A 238 1.19 3.86 -36.93
CA SER A 238 1.27 5.30 -37.18
C SER A 238 2.19 6.04 -36.23
N ILE A 239 2.60 5.40 -35.13
CA ILE A 239 3.42 5.99 -34.07
C ILE A 239 4.75 5.25 -33.99
N SER A 240 5.85 6.02 -33.98
CA SER A 240 7.18 5.45 -33.78
C SER A 240 7.27 4.80 -32.34
N PRO A 241 7.86 3.61 -32.20
CA PRO A 241 8.03 2.97 -30.90
C PRO A 241 8.78 3.85 -29.88
N VAL A 242 9.80 4.58 -30.34
CA VAL A 242 10.60 5.46 -29.49
C VAL A 242 9.81 6.68 -29.02
N ASP A 243 8.98 7.26 -29.90
CA ASP A 243 8.15 8.42 -29.52
C ASP A 243 7.03 8.00 -28.56
N ALA A 244 6.42 6.82 -28.77
CA ALA A 244 5.46 6.25 -27.84
C ALA A 244 6.10 6.00 -26.46
N ALA A 245 7.36 5.53 -26.43
CA ALA A 245 8.10 5.33 -25.18
C ALA A 245 8.41 6.66 -24.47
N ARG A 246 8.76 7.73 -25.19
CA ARG A 246 8.95 9.06 -24.59
C ARG A 246 7.68 9.57 -23.94
N GLN A 247 6.54 9.48 -24.64
CA GLN A 247 5.25 9.86 -24.08
C GLN A 247 4.87 9.03 -22.85
N ALA A 248 5.15 7.72 -22.88
CA ALA A 248 4.93 6.86 -21.70
C ALA A 248 5.82 7.27 -20.52
N ALA A 249 7.08 7.64 -20.76
CA ALA A 249 8.00 8.11 -19.74
C ALA A 249 7.53 9.43 -19.10
N GLU A 250 6.99 10.38 -19.88
CA GLU A 250 6.39 11.62 -19.38
C GLU A 250 5.19 11.35 -18.46
N LEU A 251 4.46 10.25 -18.69
CA LEU A 251 3.35 9.80 -17.84
C LEU A 251 3.81 8.96 -16.61
N GLY A 252 5.13 8.82 -16.42
CA GLY A 252 5.70 8.02 -15.33
C GLY A 252 5.49 6.52 -15.49
N ILE A 253 5.32 6.03 -16.72
CA ILE A 253 5.09 4.62 -17.03
C ILE A 253 6.41 3.95 -17.39
N LYS A 254 6.77 2.87 -16.69
CA LYS A 254 7.93 2.04 -17.01
C LYS A 254 7.56 0.99 -18.06
N ILE A 255 8.44 0.75 -19.03
CA ILE A 255 8.23 -0.28 -20.06
C ILE A 255 9.32 -1.33 -19.95
N PHE A 256 8.91 -2.56 -19.64
CA PHE A 256 9.77 -3.74 -19.72
C PHE A 256 9.56 -4.39 -21.08
N THR A 257 10.64 -4.60 -21.81
CA THR A 257 10.58 -5.21 -23.14
C THR A 257 11.16 -6.61 -23.12
N ILE A 258 10.42 -7.57 -23.64
CA ILE A 258 10.80 -8.98 -23.71
C ILE A 258 10.82 -9.39 -25.18
N ALA A 259 12.02 -9.65 -25.72
CA ALA A 259 12.20 -10.24 -27.04
C ALA A 259 12.15 -11.77 -26.96
N ILE A 260 11.18 -12.38 -27.64
CA ILE A 260 10.99 -13.85 -27.64
C ILE A 260 11.53 -14.45 -28.92
N GLY A 261 12.36 -15.48 -28.81
CA GLY A 261 12.84 -16.30 -29.92
C GLY A 261 14.31 -16.67 -29.84
N ASN A 262 14.71 -17.68 -30.61
CA ASN A 262 16.08 -18.16 -30.69
C ASN A 262 16.68 -17.87 -32.05
N ASP A 263 17.62 -16.93 -32.13
CA ASP A 263 18.28 -16.51 -33.36
C ASP A 263 19.31 -17.51 -33.89
N GLU A 264 19.81 -18.43 -33.06
CA GLU A 264 20.92 -19.31 -33.45
C GLU A 264 20.59 -20.20 -34.68
N ARG A 265 19.31 -20.47 -34.94
CA ARG A 265 18.89 -21.28 -36.10
C ARG A 265 18.68 -20.48 -37.38
N LEU A 266 18.33 -19.18 -37.27
CA LEU A 266 18.16 -18.32 -38.43
C LEU A 266 19.49 -17.76 -38.93
N SER A 267 20.44 -17.46 -38.04
CA SER A 267 21.75 -16.91 -38.44
C SER A 267 22.60 -17.89 -39.27
N ALA A 268 22.31 -19.20 -39.19
CA ALA A 268 22.96 -20.21 -40.02
C ALA A 268 22.51 -20.19 -41.48
N TYR A 269 21.35 -19.62 -41.79
CA TYR A 269 20.78 -19.58 -43.14
C TYR A 269 20.74 -18.19 -43.78
N THR A 270 20.83 -17.10 -42.99
CA THR A 270 20.77 -15.73 -43.47
C THR A 270 21.78 -14.86 -42.73
N ALA A 271 23.00 -14.83 -43.30
CA ALA A 271 24.16 -14.17 -42.69
C ALA A 271 24.06 -12.65 -42.46
N ASN A 272 22.95 -11.96 -42.77
CA ASN A 272 22.85 -10.49 -42.75
C ASN A 272 21.46 -9.92 -42.44
N VAL A 273 20.54 -10.66 -41.86
CA VAL A 273 19.23 -10.07 -41.47
C VAL A 273 19.16 -10.08 -39.95
N ASP A 274 19.31 -8.93 -39.31
CA ASP A 274 18.94 -8.71 -37.91
C ASP A 274 17.44 -8.98 -37.81
N THR A 275 17.07 -10.20 -37.37
CA THR A 275 15.67 -10.64 -37.22
C THR A 275 14.96 -9.98 -36.03
N PHE A 276 15.72 -9.31 -35.17
CA PHE A 276 15.23 -8.56 -34.04
C PHE A 276 15.77 -7.14 -34.03
N ASP A 277 14.90 -6.17 -33.82
CA ASP A 277 15.31 -4.79 -33.54
C ASP A 277 15.57 -4.62 -32.02
N GLU A 278 16.58 -5.37 -31.54
CA GLU A 278 16.96 -5.25 -30.12
C GLU A 278 17.36 -3.84 -29.74
N LYS A 279 17.90 -3.06 -30.66
CA LYS A 279 18.31 -1.67 -30.40
C LYS A 279 17.12 -0.83 -30.00
N THR A 280 16.03 -0.92 -30.76
CA THR A 280 14.79 -0.20 -30.45
C THR A 280 14.15 -0.68 -29.15
N LEU A 281 14.10 -1.99 -28.89
CA LEU A 281 13.54 -2.53 -27.66
C LEU A 281 14.36 -2.12 -26.42
N ARG A 282 15.70 -2.11 -26.50
CA ARG A 282 16.58 -1.62 -25.44
C ARG A 282 16.40 -0.11 -25.21
N GLU A 283 16.25 0.65 -26.29
CA GLU A 283 16.05 2.10 -26.22
C GLU A 283 14.69 2.44 -25.55
N ILE A 284 13.61 1.74 -25.91
CA ILE A 284 12.30 1.87 -25.26
C ILE A 284 12.40 1.65 -23.75
N ALA A 285 13.03 0.54 -23.35
CA ALA A 285 13.22 0.22 -21.94
C ALA A 285 14.06 1.30 -21.23
N ARG A 286 15.18 1.74 -21.84
CA ARG A 286 16.07 2.76 -21.29
C ARG A 286 15.37 4.10 -21.08
N ILE A 287 14.60 4.58 -22.06
CA ILE A 287 13.87 5.87 -21.99
C ILE A 287 12.89 5.88 -20.81
N THR A 288 12.22 4.76 -20.57
CA THR A 288 11.16 4.65 -19.57
C THR A 288 11.64 4.18 -18.19
N GLY A 289 12.94 3.92 -18.03
CA GLY A 289 13.51 3.39 -16.77
C GLY A 289 13.15 1.92 -16.51
N GLY A 290 12.69 1.19 -17.51
CA GLY A 290 12.50 -0.25 -17.48
C GLY A 290 13.76 -1.03 -17.89
N GLN A 291 13.57 -2.33 -18.17
CA GLN A 291 14.66 -3.22 -18.58
C GLN A 291 14.27 -4.04 -19.81
N PHE A 292 15.28 -4.37 -20.63
CA PHE A 292 15.16 -5.28 -21.76
C PHE A 292 15.55 -6.70 -21.34
N TYR A 293 14.77 -7.67 -21.78
CA TYR A 293 15.05 -9.10 -21.60
C TYR A 293 15.03 -9.83 -22.94
N ARG A 294 15.95 -10.77 -23.10
CA ARG A 294 15.92 -11.73 -24.22
C ARG A 294 15.50 -13.10 -23.72
N ALA A 295 14.50 -13.69 -24.33
CA ALA A 295 13.94 -14.97 -24.00
C ALA A 295 14.10 -15.96 -25.17
N SER A 296 15.15 -16.74 -25.15
CA SER A 296 15.40 -17.82 -26.12
C SER A 296 14.82 -19.18 -25.69
N SER A 297 14.26 -19.26 -24.48
CA SER A 297 13.65 -20.47 -23.95
C SER A 297 12.55 -20.12 -22.93
N GLY A 298 11.66 -21.08 -22.63
CA GLY A 298 10.65 -20.88 -21.59
C GLY A 298 11.25 -20.50 -20.23
N ALA A 299 12.39 -21.10 -19.87
CA ALA A 299 13.08 -20.76 -18.61
C ALA A 299 13.64 -19.34 -18.58
N SER A 300 14.16 -18.81 -19.71
CA SER A 300 14.62 -17.43 -19.78
C SER A 300 13.45 -16.44 -19.79
N LEU A 301 12.32 -16.79 -20.40
CA LEU A 301 11.09 -16.03 -20.37
C LEU A 301 10.54 -15.94 -18.93
N GLN A 302 10.48 -17.06 -18.21
CA GLN A 302 10.08 -17.09 -16.80
C GLN A 302 10.97 -16.20 -15.93
N LYS A 303 12.29 -16.30 -16.08
CA LYS A 303 13.23 -15.42 -15.36
C LYS A 303 13.02 -13.93 -15.63
N ALA A 304 12.65 -13.56 -16.87
CA ALA A 304 12.35 -12.17 -17.20
C ALA A 304 11.16 -11.66 -16.38
N PHE A 305 10.07 -12.43 -16.33
CA PHE A 305 8.90 -12.07 -15.55
C PHE A 305 9.17 -12.07 -14.03
N ASP A 306 9.94 -13.03 -13.51
CA ASP A 306 10.35 -13.08 -12.10
C ASP A 306 11.18 -11.86 -11.69
N ASN A 307 12.06 -11.38 -12.59
CA ASN A 307 12.86 -10.19 -12.35
C ASN A 307 12.00 -8.92 -12.32
N ILE A 308 11.05 -8.80 -13.25
CA ILE A 308 10.08 -7.69 -13.26
C ILE A 308 9.27 -7.68 -11.95
N ASP A 309 8.83 -8.85 -11.49
CA ASP A 309 8.10 -8.99 -10.22
C ASP A 309 8.91 -8.48 -9.02
N LYS A 310 10.19 -8.85 -8.95
CA LYS A 310 11.09 -8.42 -7.86
C LYS A 310 11.34 -6.92 -7.87
N LEU A 311 11.58 -6.33 -9.06
CA LEU A 311 11.88 -4.91 -9.20
C LEU A 311 10.70 -4.03 -8.77
N GLU A 312 9.49 -4.39 -9.17
CA GLU A 312 8.31 -3.58 -8.89
C GLU A 312 7.76 -3.78 -7.46
N LYS A 313 7.93 -4.97 -6.86
CA LYS A 313 7.54 -5.21 -5.45
C LYS A 313 8.41 -4.45 -4.45
N THR A 314 9.65 -4.14 -4.80
CA THR A 314 10.58 -3.42 -3.90
C THR A 314 10.16 -1.96 -3.69
N ASP A 315 9.43 -1.35 -4.65
CA ASP A 315 8.93 0.03 -4.56
C ASP A 315 7.63 0.16 -3.75
N ALA A 316 6.98 -0.94 -3.35
CA ALA A 316 5.79 -0.95 -2.51
C ALA A 316 6.15 -0.67 -1.05
N LYS A 317 6.29 0.61 -0.67
CA LYS A 317 6.56 1.03 0.71
C LYS A 317 5.42 0.64 1.65
N ARG A 318 5.74 -0.13 2.71
CA ARG A 318 4.87 -0.34 3.88
C ARG A 318 4.50 1.02 4.47
N ARG A 319 3.25 1.42 4.40
CA ARG A 319 2.73 2.52 5.21
C ARG A 319 2.18 1.94 6.50
N THR A 320 2.84 2.23 7.61
CA THR A 320 2.27 1.99 8.93
C THR A 320 1.33 3.15 9.23
N LEU A 321 0.03 2.91 9.24
CA LEU A 321 -0.95 3.87 9.73
C LEU A 321 -0.96 3.76 11.26
N ILE A 322 -0.61 4.84 11.92
CA ILE A 322 -0.67 4.95 13.38
C ILE A 322 -1.94 5.73 13.70
N SER A 323 -2.92 5.07 14.31
CA SER A 323 -4.10 5.73 14.85
C SER A 323 -3.94 5.89 16.37
N TYR A 324 -4.41 7.02 16.89
CA TYR A 324 -4.36 7.33 18.32
C TYR A 324 -5.78 7.46 18.85
N ASP A 325 -6.13 6.62 19.84
CA ASP A 325 -7.38 6.74 20.57
C ASP A 325 -7.15 7.60 21.81
N GLU A 326 -7.70 8.79 21.83
CA GLU A 326 -7.48 9.76 22.89
C GLU A 326 -8.37 9.50 24.11
N LEU A 327 -7.77 9.41 25.28
CA LEU A 327 -8.46 9.21 26.56
C LEU A 327 -8.62 10.48 27.39
N PHE A 328 -8.07 11.61 26.92
CA PHE A 328 -8.13 12.88 27.63
C PHE A 328 -9.56 13.37 27.95
N PRO A 329 -10.62 13.12 27.12
CA PRO A 329 -11.97 13.57 27.45
C PRO A 329 -12.52 12.96 28.72
N TRP A 330 -12.18 11.69 29.00
CA TRP A 330 -12.59 11.01 30.22
C TRP A 330 -11.90 11.57 31.46
N ALA A 331 -10.60 11.85 31.38
CA ALA A 331 -9.84 12.48 32.44
C ALA A 331 -10.34 13.91 32.72
N LEU A 332 -10.68 14.65 31.66
CA LEU A 332 -11.24 16.01 31.75
C LEU A 332 -12.63 15.97 32.41
N ALA A 333 -13.50 15.07 31.98
CA ALA A 333 -14.85 14.94 32.56
C ALA A 333 -14.80 14.57 34.05
N ALA A 334 -13.91 13.65 34.44
CA ALA A 334 -13.69 13.29 35.85
C ALA A 334 -13.18 14.51 36.65
N GLY A 335 -12.23 15.25 36.13
CA GLY A 335 -11.70 16.48 36.75
C GLY A 335 -12.78 17.54 36.95
N ALA A 336 -13.60 17.79 35.93
CA ALA A 336 -14.72 18.75 36.00
C ALA A 336 -15.77 18.33 37.03
N ALA A 337 -16.15 17.05 37.07
CA ALA A 337 -17.09 16.51 38.06
C ALA A 337 -16.57 16.67 39.48
N LEU A 338 -15.30 16.31 39.73
CA LEU A 338 -14.65 16.50 41.04
C LEU A 338 -14.54 17.98 41.45
N LEU A 339 -14.30 18.84 40.52
CA LEU A 339 -14.22 20.30 40.75
C LEU A 339 -15.60 20.83 41.18
N LEU A 340 -16.66 20.49 40.43
CA LEU A 340 -18.04 20.87 40.79
C LEU A 340 -18.43 20.34 42.17
N LEU A 341 -18.15 19.08 42.45
CA LEU A 341 -18.42 18.45 43.75
C LEU A 341 -17.63 19.16 44.85
N GLY A 342 -16.37 19.47 44.64
CA GLY A 342 -15.53 20.18 45.62
C GLY A 342 -16.06 21.58 45.93
N ILE A 343 -16.54 22.29 44.89
CA ILE A 343 -17.17 23.62 45.04
C ILE A 343 -18.48 23.49 45.83
N LEU A 344 -19.37 22.57 45.48
CA LEU A 344 -20.63 22.37 46.16
C LEU A 344 -20.42 22.02 47.65
N LEU A 345 -19.49 21.11 47.96
CA LEU A 345 -19.15 20.77 49.34
C LEU A 345 -18.54 21.95 50.11
N ASN A 346 -17.85 22.85 49.43
CA ASN A 346 -17.31 24.07 50.05
C ASN A 346 -18.38 25.11 50.34
N PHE A 347 -19.39 25.26 49.46
CA PHE A 347 -20.55 26.13 49.67
C PHE A 347 -21.48 25.61 50.81
N ALA A 348 -21.64 24.30 50.88
CA ALA A 348 -22.44 23.64 51.93
C ALA A 348 -21.83 23.76 53.35
N ARG A 349 -20.64 24.35 53.50
CA ARG A 349 -20.06 24.64 54.82
C ARG A 349 -20.88 25.74 55.49
N PRO A 350 -21.40 25.49 56.70
CA PRO A 350 -22.04 26.54 57.47
C PRO A 350 -21.00 27.63 57.74
N LYS A 351 -21.25 28.83 57.26
CA LYS A 351 -20.43 30.00 57.60
C LYS A 351 -20.52 30.18 59.12
N PRO A 352 -19.41 30.41 59.82
CA PRO A 352 -19.52 30.85 61.21
C PRO A 352 -20.36 32.10 61.22
N ALA A 353 -21.40 32.16 62.06
CA ALA A 353 -22.16 33.37 62.27
C ALA A 353 -21.22 34.46 62.80
N PRO A 354 -21.43 35.72 62.34
CA PRO A 354 -20.59 36.85 62.71
C PRO A 354 -20.54 37.10 64.22
#